data_ec774cdc3844891339f1f0beb3ee3790
#
_entry.id   ec774cdc3844891339f1f0beb3ee3790
#
_cell.length_a   1.000
_cell.length_b   1.000
_cell.length_c   1.000
_cell.angle_alpha   90.00
_cell.angle_beta   90.00
_cell.angle_gamma   90.00
#
_symmetry.space_group_name_H-M   'P 1'
#
loop_
_entity.id
_entity.type
_entity.pdbx_description
1 polymer ?
#
loop_
_entity_poly.entity_id
_entity_poly.type
_entity_poly.pdbx_seq_one_letter_code
_entity_poly.pdbx_strand_id
1 'polypeptide(L)'
;MLTIDLDKLGFKNKNSLIICAAGTSYYAGMVGKYWIEQIADIPVIVELASEYRYRKPSTFGQNSMLVISQSGESLDTLMALRYGKELGLKTNAIVNVEGSTIDREVDYSLYTRAVSYTHLTLPTKA
;
A
#
# COMPACT_ATOMS: atom_id res chain seq x y z
N MET A 1 6.86 17.01 -6.68
CA MET A 1 7.17 16.16 -5.54
C MET A 1 5.90 15.60 -4.92
N LEU A 2 5.94 14.36 -4.51
CA LEU A 2 4.80 13.73 -3.87
C LEU A 2 4.76 14.10 -2.39
N THR A 3 3.61 14.56 -1.93
CA THR A 3 3.41 14.84 -0.52
C THR A 3 2.50 13.78 0.08
N ILE A 4 2.90 13.20 1.18
CA ILE A 4 2.13 12.17 1.86
C ILE A 4 1.62 12.72 3.19
N ASP A 5 0.32 12.60 3.39
CA ASP A 5 -0.30 13.01 4.66
C ASP A 5 -0.31 11.80 5.59
N LEU A 6 0.63 11.80 6.51
CA LEU A 6 0.82 10.65 7.40
C LEU A 6 -0.37 10.43 8.32
N ASP A 7 -1.06 11.49 8.72
CA ASP A 7 -2.23 11.33 9.58
C ASP A 7 -3.33 10.56 8.85
N LYS A 8 -3.53 10.85 7.56
CA LYS A 8 -4.54 10.15 6.78
C LYS A 8 -4.17 8.69 6.57
N LEU A 9 -2.88 8.39 6.55
CA LEU A 9 -2.42 7.03 6.39
C LEU A 9 -2.45 6.24 7.69
N GLY A 10 -2.80 6.87 8.80
CA GLY A 10 -2.92 6.16 10.06
C GLY A 10 -1.64 6.03 10.84
N PHE A 11 -0.65 6.86 10.55
CA PHE A 11 0.65 6.78 11.22
C PHE A 11 0.76 7.64 12.47
N LYS A 12 -0.35 8.19 12.89
CA LYS A 12 -0.33 9.19 13.95
C LYS A 12 0.32 8.67 15.22
N ASN A 13 0.09 7.42 15.56
CA ASN A 13 0.61 6.87 16.81
C ASN A 13 1.96 6.18 16.62
N LYS A 14 2.52 6.26 15.42
CA LYS A 14 3.82 5.69 15.10
C LYS A 14 3.90 4.20 15.41
N ASN A 15 2.80 3.50 15.25
CA ASN A 15 2.82 2.05 15.30
C ASN A 15 3.35 1.53 13.97
N SER A 16 3.51 0.25 13.83
CA SER A 16 4.11 -0.28 12.62
C SER A 16 3.11 -0.33 11.47
N LEU A 17 3.67 -0.38 10.26
CA LEU A 17 2.92 -0.44 9.03
C LEU A 17 3.21 -1.75 8.33
N ILE A 18 2.17 -2.38 7.78
CA ILE A 18 2.35 -3.52 6.89
C ILE A 18 2.08 -3.06 5.47
N ILE A 19 3.00 -3.38 4.56
CA ILE A 19 2.80 -3.16 3.13
C ILE A 19 2.55 -4.51 2.49
N CYS A 20 1.43 -4.65 1.80
CA CYS A 20 1.07 -5.87 1.09
C CYS A 20 0.97 -5.58 -0.40
N ALA A 21 1.64 -6.38 -1.21
CA ALA A 21 1.63 -6.20 -2.65
C ALA A 21 1.99 -7.49 -3.34
N ALA A 22 1.69 -7.56 -4.63
CA ALA A 22 1.98 -8.73 -5.46
C ALA A 22 2.80 -8.30 -6.66
N GLY A 23 3.52 -9.24 -7.24
CA GLY A 23 4.28 -9.01 -8.46
C GLY A 23 5.29 -7.89 -8.31
N THR A 24 5.41 -7.04 -9.33
CA THR A 24 6.39 -5.95 -9.31
C THR A 24 6.06 -4.91 -8.24
N SER A 25 4.81 -4.81 -7.85
CA SER A 25 4.43 -3.89 -6.77
C SER A 25 5.06 -4.28 -5.44
N TYR A 26 5.36 -5.57 -5.26
CA TYR A 26 6.05 -6.02 -4.07
C TYR A 26 7.43 -5.38 -3.95
N TYR A 27 8.14 -5.29 -5.06
CA TYR A 27 9.47 -4.66 -5.05
C TYR A 27 9.37 -3.16 -4.77
N ALA A 28 8.33 -2.52 -5.30
CA ALA A 28 8.09 -1.12 -4.96
C ALA A 28 7.85 -0.96 -3.45
N GLY A 29 7.15 -1.90 -2.86
CA GLY A 29 6.93 -1.91 -1.42
C GLY A 29 8.24 -2.03 -0.65
N MET A 30 9.16 -2.86 -1.14
CA MET A 30 10.45 -3.03 -0.49
C MET A 30 11.26 -1.73 -0.49
N VAL A 31 11.21 -0.98 -1.59
CA VAL A 31 11.88 0.32 -1.64
C VAL A 31 11.17 1.31 -0.72
N GLY A 32 9.85 1.32 -0.75
CA GLY A 32 9.06 2.22 0.08
C GLY A 32 9.31 2.01 1.56
N LYS A 33 9.57 0.75 1.96
CA LYS A 33 9.86 0.44 3.34
C LYS A 33 11.02 1.29 3.87
N TYR A 34 12.11 1.34 3.10
CA TYR A 34 13.28 2.08 3.56
C TYR A 34 12.99 3.57 3.67
N TRP A 35 12.25 4.12 2.71
CA TRP A 35 11.93 5.54 2.75
C TRP A 35 11.03 5.88 3.94
N ILE A 36 10.02 5.06 4.17
CA ILE A 36 9.08 5.33 5.27
C ILE A 36 9.80 5.21 6.60
N GLU A 37 10.66 4.20 6.74
CA GLU A 37 11.40 4.05 7.99
C GLU A 37 12.33 5.23 8.24
N GLN A 38 12.96 5.74 7.18
CA GLN A 38 13.88 6.87 7.33
C GLN A 38 13.16 8.19 7.59
N ILE A 39 12.07 8.42 6.88
CA ILE A 39 11.40 9.71 6.92
C ILE A 39 10.42 9.81 8.08
N ALA A 40 9.66 8.75 8.31
CA ALA A 40 8.59 8.77 9.29
C ALA A 40 8.95 8.07 10.59
N ASP A 41 10.08 7.37 10.62
CA ASP A 41 10.53 6.64 11.81
C ASP A 41 9.47 5.63 12.27
N ILE A 42 8.90 4.90 11.31
CA ILE A 42 7.86 3.91 11.56
C ILE A 42 8.37 2.56 11.07
N PRO A 43 8.34 1.51 11.92
CA PRO A 43 8.72 0.17 11.46
C PRO A 43 7.78 -0.29 10.35
N VAL A 44 8.35 -0.86 9.30
CA VAL A 44 7.59 -1.32 8.14
C VAL A 44 7.92 -2.76 7.85
N ILE A 45 6.87 -3.58 7.66
CA ILE A 45 6.99 -4.96 7.25
C ILE A 45 6.38 -5.08 5.87
N VAL A 46 7.08 -5.73 4.95
CA VAL A 46 6.57 -5.92 3.59
C VAL A 46 6.23 -7.39 3.41
N GLU A 47 5.00 -7.67 2.98
CA GLU A 47 4.50 -9.01 2.80
C GLU A 47 4.02 -9.22 1.39
N LEU A 48 4.23 -10.43 0.87
CA LEU A 48 3.59 -10.82 -0.38
C LEU A 48 2.10 -10.97 -0.12
N ALA A 49 1.31 -10.31 -0.96
CA ALA A 49 -0.14 -10.33 -0.78
C ALA A 49 -0.69 -11.77 -0.86
N SER A 50 -0.08 -12.60 -1.70
CA SER A 50 -0.55 -13.97 -1.86
C SER A 50 -0.36 -14.83 -0.61
N GLU A 51 0.53 -14.42 0.28
CA GLU A 51 0.85 -15.21 1.47
C GLU A 51 0.31 -14.62 2.75
N TYR A 52 -0.02 -13.35 2.75
CA TYR A 52 -0.28 -12.62 3.97
C TYR A 52 -1.35 -13.29 4.86
N ARG A 53 -2.51 -13.57 4.31
CA ARG A 53 -3.59 -14.12 5.11
C ARG A 53 -3.35 -15.56 5.53
N TYR A 54 -2.57 -16.29 4.72
CA TYR A 54 -2.31 -17.70 5.02
C TYR A 54 -1.26 -17.88 6.10
N ARG A 55 -0.34 -16.92 6.21
CA ARG A 55 0.70 -16.98 7.22
C ARG A 55 0.18 -16.63 8.61
N LYS A 56 -0.97 -15.97 8.68
CA LYS A 56 -1.51 -15.48 9.95
C LYS A 56 -0.43 -14.71 10.72
N PRO A 57 0.06 -13.62 10.15
CA PRO A 57 1.16 -12.87 10.78
C PRO A 57 0.71 -12.22 12.08
N SER A 58 1.68 -11.95 12.95
CA SER A 58 1.39 -11.21 14.16
C SER A 58 0.95 -9.80 13.83
N THR A 59 -0.07 -9.33 14.53
CA THR A 59 -0.53 -7.95 14.38
C THR A 59 -0.09 -7.08 15.55
N PHE A 60 0.73 -7.61 16.45
CA PHE A 60 1.16 -6.88 17.62
C PHE A 60 1.88 -5.60 17.20
N GLY A 61 1.41 -4.48 17.72
CA GLY A 61 2.02 -3.20 17.41
C GLY A 61 1.67 -2.64 16.05
N GLN A 62 0.83 -3.32 15.28
CA GLN A 62 0.46 -2.86 13.94
C GLN A 62 -0.93 -2.26 13.97
N ASN A 63 -1.07 -1.10 13.32
CA ASN A 63 -2.36 -0.45 13.25
C ASN A 63 -2.71 0.01 11.85
N SER A 64 -1.83 -0.18 10.88
CA SER A 64 -2.04 0.36 9.54
C SER A 64 -1.53 -0.59 8.48
N MET A 65 -2.24 -0.68 7.37
CA MET A 65 -1.87 -1.49 6.22
C MET A 65 -1.86 -0.60 4.98
N LEU A 66 -0.87 -0.80 4.13
CA LEU A 66 -0.80 -0.14 2.83
C LEU A 66 -0.73 -1.22 1.78
N VAL A 67 -1.65 -1.20 0.82
CA VAL A 67 -1.58 -2.10 -0.32
C VAL A 67 -1.19 -1.30 -1.55
N ILE A 68 -0.44 -1.94 -2.45
CA ILE A 68 0.03 -1.30 -3.66
C ILE A 68 -0.45 -2.14 -4.84
N SER A 69 -1.20 -1.51 -5.73
CA SER A 69 -1.73 -2.21 -6.89
C SER A 69 -1.91 -1.23 -8.03
N GLN A 70 -1.33 -1.55 -9.18
CA GLN A 70 -1.51 -0.68 -10.34
C GLN A 70 -2.95 -0.73 -10.83
N SER A 71 -3.47 -1.91 -11.06
CA SER A 71 -4.83 -2.04 -11.58
C SER A 71 -5.91 -1.75 -10.55
N GLY A 72 -5.58 -1.95 -9.27
CA GLY A 72 -6.57 -1.89 -8.21
C GLY A 72 -7.50 -3.10 -8.23
N GLU A 73 -7.20 -4.12 -9.06
CA GLU A 73 -8.05 -5.30 -9.21
C GLU A 73 -7.30 -6.59 -8.93
N SER A 74 -6.05 -6.52 -8.45
CA SER A 74 -5.29 -7.72 -8.14
C SER A 74 -6.01 -8.53 -7.08
N LEU A 75 -6.33 -9.78 -7.39
CA LEU A 75 -7.10 -10.62 -6.48
C LEU A 75 -6.34 -10.88 -5.18
N ASP A 76 -5.06 -11.22 -5.28
CA ASP A 76 -4.27 -11.50 -4.07
C ASP A 76 -4.21 -10.27 -3.19
N THR A 77 -4.00 -9.10 -3.77
CA THR A 77 -3.92 -7.86 -3.01
C THR A 77 -5.27 -7.52 -2.38
N LEU A 78 -6.35 -7.74 -3.11
CA LEU A 78 -7.68 -7.50 -2.59
C LEU A 78 -8.00 -8.41 -1.40
N MET A 79 -7.62 -9.69 -1.50
CA MET A 79 -7.84 -10.61 -0.41
C MET A 79 -7.01 -10.25 0.81
N ALA A 80 -5.76 -9.81 0.61
CA ALA A 80 -4.93 -9.36 1.71
C ALA A 80 -5.54 -8.13 2.38
N LEU A 81 -6.06 -7.21 1.58
CA LEU A 81 -6.73 -6.03 2.09
C LEU A 81 -7.91 -6.39 2.98
N ARG A 82 -8.75 -7.29 2.49
CA ARG A 82 -9.93 -7.70 3.24
C ARG A 82 -9.56 -8.38 4.54
N TYR A 83 -8.48 -9.17 4.51
CA TYR A 83 -8.00 -9.80 5.72
C TYR A 83 -7.51 -8.75 6.73
N GLY A 84 -6.80 -7.73 6.25
CA GLY A 84 -6.35 -6.65 7.12
C GLY A 84 -7.50 -5.90 7.75
N LYS A 85 -8.59 -5.71 6.99
CA LYS A 85 -9.78 -5.08 7.54
C LYS A 85 -10.40 -5.92 8.66
N GLU A 86 -10.42 -7.24 8.47
CA GLU A 86 -10.93 -8.13 9.51
C GLU A 86 -10.09 -8.04 10.78
N LEU A 87 -8.81 -7.77 10.64
CA LEU A 87 -7.91 -7.62 11.79
C LEU A 87 -8.01 -6.25 12.45
N GLY A 88 -8.81 -5.36 11.89
CA GLY A 88 -9.00 -4.03 12.47
C GLY A 88 -7.95 -3.02 12.06
N LEU A 89 -7.16 -3.31 11.04
CA LEU A 89 -6.14 -2.38 10.58
C LEU A 89 -6.78 -1.24 9.78
N LYS A 90 -6.21 -0.05 9.91
CA LYS A 90 -6.57 1.05 9.02
C LYS A 90 -5.97 0.78 7.66
N THR A 91 -6.79 0.87 6.62
CA THR A 91 -6.36 0.43 5.29
C THR A 91 -6.13 1.60 4.36
N ASN A 92 -5.04 1.52 3.62
CA ASN A 92 -4.62 2.54 2.67
C ASN A 92 -4.15 1.86 1.40
N ALA A 93 -4.20 2.57 0.30
CA ALA A 93 -3.76 2.01 -0.96
C ALA A 93 -3.03 3.04 -1.80
N ILE A 94 -2.08 2.55 -2.58
CA ILE A 94 -1.49 3.29 -3.69
C ILE A 94 -1.97 2.57 -4.92
N VAL A 95 -2.82 3.22 -5.71
CA VAL A 95 -3.41 2.63 -6.91
C VAL A 95 -3.29 3.60 -8.06
N ASN A 96 -3.30 3.07 -9.26
CA ASN A 96 -3.29 3.91 -10.45
C ASN A 96 -4.70 4.15 -10.99
N VAL A 97 -5.62 3.23 -10.74
CA VAL A 97 -6.96 3.31 -11.34
C VAL A 97 -7.97 3.77 -10.30
N GLU A 98 -8.42 4.98 -10.45
CA GLU A 98 -9.45 5.55 -9.59
C GLU A 98 -10.77 4.82 -9.81
N GLY A 99 -11.47 4.50 -8.74
CA GLY A 99 -12.73 3.75 -8.84
C GLY A 99 -12.56 2.25 -8.90
N SER A 100 -11.32 1.76 -8.90
CA SER A 100 -11.08 0.32 -8.89
C SER A 100 -11.59 -0.31 -7.59
N THR A 101 -11.67 -1.63 -7.57
CA THR A 101 -12.20 -2.34 -6.41
C THR A 101 -11.41 -2.02 -5.15
N ILE A 102 -10.07 -2.07 -5.23
CA ILE A 102 -9.24 -1.76 -4.08
C ILE A 102 -9.45 -0.33 -3.63
N ASP A 103 -9.50 0.60 -4.60
CA ASP A 103 -9.71 2.00 -4.27
C ASP A 103 -11.00 2.22 -3.49
N ARG A 104 -12.07 1.51 -3.87
CA ARG A 104 -13.36 1.67 -3.22
C ARG A 104 -13.42 1.05 -1.84
N GLU A 105 -12.54 0.10 -1.53
CA GLU A 105 -12.60 -0.64 -0.27
C GLU A 105 -11.65 -0.13 0.80
N VAL A 106 -10.63 0.65 0.44
CA VAL A 106 -9.70 1.16 1.45
C VAL A 106 -10.25 2.42 2.11
N ASP A 107 -9.68 2.75 3.26
CA ASP A 107 -10.05 3.97 3.96
C ASP A 107 -9.48 5.21 3.28
N TYR A 108 -8.31 5.09 2.69
CA TYR A 108 -7.65 6.22 2.04
C TYR A 108 -6.83 5.75 0.87
N SER A 109 -6.88 6.47 -0.25
CA SER A 109 -6.13 6.13 -1.45
C SER A 109 -5.21 7.25 -1.89
N LEU A 110 -4.04 6.85 -2.39
CA LEU A 110 -3.17 7.73 -3.16
C LEU A 110 -3.15 7.21 -4.58
N TYR A 111 -3.30 8.11 -5.55
CA TYR A 111 -3.33 7.72 -6.95
C TYR A 111 -2.00 8.05 -7.60
N THR A 112 -1.41 7.07 -8.29
CA THR A 112 -0.18 7.33 -9.00
C THR A 112 -0.42 8.14 -10.27
N ARG A 113 -1.60 7.98 -10.85
CA ARG A 113 -2.00 8.65 -12.07
C ARG A 113 -1.03 8.41 -13.22
N ALA A 114 -0.39 7.24 -13.18
CA ALA A 114 0.49 6.86 -14.27
C ALA A 114 -0.36 6.52 -15.49
N VAL A 115 0.09 6.99 -16.65
CA VAL A 115 -0.61 6.67 -17.88
C VAL A 115 0.00 5.44 -18.51
N SER A 116 -0.58 4.98 -19.62
CA SER A 116 -0.02 3.88 -20.38
C SER A 116 1.45 4.13 -20.63
N TYR A 117 2.23 3.05 -20.64
CA TYR A 117 3.65 3.18 -20.84
C TYR A 117 4.02 3.98 -22.08
N THR A 118 3.25 3.83 -23.13
CA THR A 118 3.54 4.58 -24.34
C THR A 118 3.45 6.07 -24.14
N HIS A 119 2.81 6.52 -23.10
CA HIS A 119 2.66 7.93 -22.80
C HIS A 119 3.61 8.43 -21.74
N LEU A 120 4.38 7.56 -21.16
CA LEU A 120 5.27 7.96 -20.08
C LEU A 120 6.47 8.70 -20.56
N THR A 121 6.58 8.75 -21.84
CA THR A 121 7.65 9.54 -22.29
C THR A 121 7.46 10.96 -21.90
N LEU A 122 6.92 11.16 -21.38
CA LEU A 122 6.93 12.18 -21.04
C LEU A 122 7.34 12.73 -20.18
N PRO A 123 7.09 12.69 -19.97
CA PRO A 123 7.42 13.48 -19.29
C PRO A 123 8.15 13.22 -18.37
N THR A 124 8.48 12.70 -18.58
CA THR A 124 9.02 12.46 -17.78
C THR A 124 9.54 13.37 -17.41
N LYS A 125 9.35 13.77 -17.79
CA LYS A 125 9.60 14.58 -17.58
C LYS A 125 9.07 15.03 -16.86
N ALA A 126 8.92 14.86 -16.65
CA ALA A 126 8.55 15.21 -15.88
C ALA A 126 8.48 14.72 -15.33
#